data_6e247e10514566c8f99fc1a2efa87dc9
#
_entry.id   6e247e10514566c8f99fc1a2efa87dc9
#
_cell.length_a   1.000
_cell.length_b   1.000
_cell.length_c   1.000
_cell.angle_alpha   90.00
_cell.angle_beta   90.00
_cell.angle_gamma   90.00
#
_symmetry.space_group_name_H-M   'P 1'
#
loop_
_entity.id
_entity.type
_entity.pdbx_description
1 polymer ?
#
loop_
_entity_poly.entity_id
_entity_poly.type
_entity_poly.pdbx_seq_one_letter_code
_entity_poly.pdbx_strand_id
1 'polypeptide(L)'
;MNSNYLFILILAPFLLVSCSEKPKESIIETQENKTVETSIKATLEYKIKAQLGEGAFWNYKTQEFYWVDIEGKQLHIYDPATKTNRSFPTPSRVGTVVPQTDSTAVIALEDGIYIINTQNGNITLLSEVEKEMTVNRFNDGKCDPNGNLWVGSMHLDQTAHMGSVYKISETGTTTKMIDSVTISNGLVWTKDATTFYYIDTPTGKIQAYDYDSQTATISNERTAVTISEEIGFPDGMAIDAEDMLWVGLWNGNAVARFNPKTGEMISKIEVPAHNVTACAFGGENLDKLYITTASVDMTQEESAKYPLAGSLFVAVPGVKGVRSNFFSSKK
;
A
#
# COMPACT_ATOMS: atom_id res chain seq x y z
N MET A 1 8.71 28.03 85.00
CA MET A 1 9.31 29.36 85.30
C MET A 1 8.97 30.27 84.17
N ASN A 2 8.23 31.28 84.50
CA ASN A 2 7.69 32.44 83.78
C ASN A 2 8.69 33.12 82.83
N SER A 3 8.20 33.65 81.75
CA SER A 3 8.21 35.12 81.58
C SER A 3 7.41 35.49 80.28
N ASN A 4 6.38 36.28 80.57
CA ASN A 4 5.64 37.07 79.60
C ASN A 4 6.47 38.26 79.12
N TYR A 5 6.40 38.64 77.84
CA TYR A 5 6.57 40.03 77.41
C TYR A 5 5.52 40.40 76.38
N LEU A 6 4.74 41.35 76.83
CA LEU A 6 3.75 42.15 76.13
C LEU A 6 4.43 43.21 75.26
N PHE A 7 4.15 43.36 74.01
CA PHE A 7 4.49 44.59 73.27
C PHE A 7 3.30 45.13 72.45
N ILE A 8 3.19 46.40 72.59
CA ILE A 8 2.10 47.33 72.33
C ILE A 8 1.93 47.60 70.82
N LEU A 9 0.66 47.69 70.40
CA LEU A 9 0.17 48.17 69.07
C LEU A 9 0.59 49.64 68.85
N ILE A 10 1.08 49.95 67.67
CA ILE A 10 1.00 51.31 67.09
C ILE A 10 0.29 51.19 65.75
N LEU A 11 -0.87 51.80 65.66
CA LEU A 11 -1.70 51.95 64.46
C LEU A 11 -1.22 53.17 63.64
N ALA A 12 -0.87 52.99 62.41
CA ALA A 12 -0.72 54.08 61.43
C ALA A 12 -1.62 53.80 60.23
N PRO A 13 -2.40 54.76 59.77
CA PRO A 13 -3.30 54.54 58.64
C PRO A 13 -2.56 54.74 57.33
N PHE A 14 -2.48 53.68 56.51
CA PHE A 14 -2.05 53.80 55.11
C PHE A 14 -3.25 53.96 54.19
N LEU A 15 -3.25 55.07 53.49
CA LEU A 15 -4.16 55.38 52.39
C LEU A 15 -3.88 54.39 51.21
N LEU A 16 -4.84 53.53 50.89
CA LEU A 16 -4.82 52.71 49.70
C LEU A 16 -5.29 53.51 48.51
N VAL A 17 -4.37 53.85 47.60
CA VAL A 17 -4.68 54.26 46.25
C VAL A 17 -4.98 53.01 45.43
N SER A 18 -6.23 52.76 45.06
CA SER A 18 -6.65 51.69 44.18
C SER A 18 -6.35 52.09 42.73
N CYS A 19 -5.28 51.54 42.14
CA CYS A 19 -5.16 51.46 40.69
C CYS A 19 -5.84 50.19 40.20
N SER A 20 -6.97 50.34 39.50
CA SER A 20 -7.62 49.24 38.80
C SER A 20 -6.86 48.92 37.51
N GLU A 21 -6.06 47.87 37.55
CA GLU A 21 -5.59 47.22 36.31
C GLU A 21 -6.73 46.36 35.75
N LYS A 22 -7.12 46.65 34.51
CA LYS A 22 -7.99 45.79 33.72
C LYS A 22 -7.28 44.46 33.47
N PRO A 23 -7.95 43.30 33.58
CA PRO A 23 -7.37 42.04 33.18
C PRO A 23 -7.10 42.05 31.68
N LYS A 24 -5.86 41.76 31.29
CA LYS A 24 -5.51 41.40 29.91
C LYS A 24 -6.22 40.09 29.56
N GLU A 25 -7.21 40.14 28.69
CA GLU A 25 -7.70 38.96 28.01
C GLU A 25 -6.55 38.29 27.25
N SER A 26 -6.15 37.12 27.71
CA SER A 26 -5.31 36.23 26.94
C SER A 26 -6.13 35.71 25.77
N ILE A 27 -5.84 36.22 24.59
CA ILE A 27 -6.32 35.63 23.33
C ILE A 27 -5.67 34.25 23.27
N ILE A 28 -6.43 33.21 23.61
CA ILE A 28 -6.10 31.83 23.24
C ILE A 28 -6.38 31.77 21.74
N GLU A 29 -5.32 31.92 20.92
CA GLU A 29 -5.37 31.48 19.54
C GLU A 29 -5.63 29.96 19.55
N THR A 30 -6.88 29.58 19.42
CA THR A 30 -7.24 28.25 18.97
C THR A 30 -6.67 28.10 17.56
N GLN A 31 -5.56 27.37 17.44
CA GLN A 31 -5.13 26.84 16.15
C GLN A 31 -6.29 25.95 15.65
N GLU A 32 -7.12 26.52 14.78
CA GLU A 32 -8.01 25.73 13.95
C GLU A 32 -7.13 24.77 13.16
N ASN A 33 -7.22 23.49 13.50
CA ASN A 33 -6.75 22.41 12.66
C ASN A 33 -7.47 22.56 11.31
N LYS A 34 -6.78 23.15 10.35
CA LYS A 34 -7.20 23.18 8.96
C LYS A 34 -7.11 21.76 8.42
N THR A 35 -8.13 20.94 8.68
CA THR A 35 -8.43 19.76 7.90
C THR A 35 -8.79 20.22 6.49
N VAL A 36 -7.81 20.24 5.60
CA VAL A 36 -8.07 20.36 4.17
C VAL A 36 -8.56 19.00 3.70
N GLU A 37 -9.86 18.74 3.91
CA GLU A 37 -10.57 17.66 3.24
C GLU A 37 -10.84 18.05 1.79
N THR A 38 -9.87 17.93 0.92
CA THR A 38 -10.16 17.71 -0.49
C THR A 38 -10.25 16.20 -0.69
N SER A 39 -11.40 15.60 -0.39
CA SER A 39 -11.63 14.19 -0.68
C SER A 39 -11.76 14.02 -2.19
N ILE A 40 -10.71 13.50 -2.82
CA ILE A 40 -10.76 13.05 -4.21
C ILE A 40 -11.59 11.76 -4.21
N LYS A 41 -12.50 11.61 -5.18
CA LYS A 41 -13.30 10.39 -5.35
C LYS A 41 -12.83 9.63 -6.58
N ALA A 42 -12.60 8.34 -6.41
CA ALA A 42 -12.37 7.45 -7.54
C ALA A 42 -13.67 7.22 -8.33
N THR A 43 -13.52 7.09 -9.62
CA THR A 43 -14.63 6.75 -10.54
C THR A 43 -14.47 5.34 -11.07
N LEU A 44 -15.59 4.70 -11.43
CA LEU A 44 -15.57 3.39 -12.06
C LEU A 44 -14.83 3.46 -13.39
N GLU A 45 -13.79 2.67 -13.54
CA GLU A 45 -13.02 2.56 -14.77
C GLU A 45 -13.46 1.36 -15.62
N TYR A 46 -13.56 0.17 -15.01
CA TYR A 46 -14.02 -1.03 -15.66
C TYR A 46 -14.87 -1.87 -14.71
N LYS A 47 -16.12 -2.15 -15.14
CA LYS A 47 -17.06 -2.93 -14.35
C LYS A 47 -16.80 -4.42 -14.53
N ILE A 48 -16.42 -5.07 -13.45
CA ILE A 48 -16.24 -6.51 -13.32
C ILE A 48 -16.62 -6.90 -11.90
N LYS A 49 -16.64 -8.17 -11.57
CA LYS A 49 -16.85 -8.66 -10.21
C LYS A 49 -15.75 -9.65 -9.87
N ALA A 50 -14.51 -9.14 -9.76
CA ALA A 50 -13.41 -9.94 -9.25
C ALA A 50 -13.68 -10.31 -7.79
N GLN A 51 -13.34 -11.54 -7.42
CA GLN A 51 -13.45 -11.97 -6.05
C GLN A 51 -12.38 -11.27 -5.20
N LEU A 52 -11.12 -11.32 -5.62
CA LEU A 52 -9.99 -10.67 -4.97
C LEU A 52 -9.09 -10.03 -6.04
N GLY A 53 -9.51 -8.84 -6.51
CA GLY A 53 -8.74 -8.06 -7.48
C GLY A 53 -7.49 -7.49 -6.81
N GLU A 54 -6.30 -7.77 -7.38
CA GLU A 54 -5.00 -7.51 -6.78
C GLU A 54 -3.89 -7.30 -7.83
N GLY A 55 -2.61 -7.19 -7.37
CA GLY A 55 -1.43 -7.22 -8.23
C GLY A 55 -1.37 -6.05 -9.23
N ALA A 56 -1.84 -4.87 -8.83
CA ALA A 56 -1.93 -3.68 -9.66
C ALA A 56 -0.58 -3.27 -10.27
N PHE A 57 -0.49 -3.28 -11.60
CA PHE A 57 0.72 -2.91 -12.32
C PHE A 57 0.38 -2.16 -13.62
N TRP A 58 1.00 -1.00 -13.85
CA TRP A 58 0.91 -0.26 -15.11
C TRP A 58 2.07 -0.60 -16.03
N ASN A 59 1.77 -1.20 -17.18
CA ASN A 59 2.74 -1.39 -18.25
C ASN A 59 2.84 -0.12 -19.09
N TYR A 60 3.84 0.71 -18.80
CA TYR A 60 4.05 1.98 -19.49
C TYR A 60 4.51 1.83 -20.95
N LYS A 61 4.94 0.62 -21.39
CA LYS A 61 5.32 0.36 -22.80
C LYS A 61 4.10 0.10 -23.66
N THR A 62 3.16 -0.74 -23.19
CA THR A 62 1.94 -1.09 -23.90
C THR A 62 0.75 -0.20 -23.56
N GLN A 63 0.88 0.66 -22.51
CA GLN A 63 -0.19 1.51 -21.96
C GLN A 63 -1.39 0.70 -21.48
N GLU A 64 -1.14 -0.46 -20.88
CA GLU A 64 -2.14 -1.38 -20.34
C GLU A 64 -1.98 -1.56 -18.83
N PHE A 65 -3.09 -1.82 -18.15
CA PHE A 65 -3.13 -2.11 -16.73
C PHE A 65 -3.21 -3.62 -16.50
N TYR A 66 -2.19 -4.19 -15.87
CA TYR A 66 -2.11 -5.60 -15.49
C TYR A 66 -2.58 -5.76 -14.06
N TRP A 67 -3.38 -6.78 -13.80
CA TRP A 67 -3.90 -7.09 -12.48
C TRP A 67 -4.36 -8.54 -12.41
N VAL A 68 -4.62 -9.05 -11.21
CA VAL A 68 -5.05 -10.43 -11.00
C VAL A 68 -6.37 -10.47 -10.23
N ASP A 69 -7.16 -11.54 -10.43
CA ASP A 69 -8.19 -11.99 -9.51
C ASP A 69 -7.67 -13.25 -8.83
N ILE A 70 -7.17 -13.12 -7.61
CA ILE A 70 -6.50 -14.21 -6.89
C ILE A 70 -7.46 -15.40 -6.72
N GLU A 71 -8.65 -15.17 -6.14
CA GLU A 71 -9.64 -16.21 -5.88
C GLU A 71 -10.36 -16.66 -7.16
N GLY A 72 -10.50 -15.77 -8.15
CA GLY A 72 -11.00 -16.09 -9.49
C GLY A 72 -10.00 -16.83 -10.34
N LYS A 73 -8.72 -16.93 -9.94
CA LYS A 73 -7.62 -17.59 -10.66
C LYS A 73 -7.47 -17.05 -12.08
N GLN A 74 -7.35 -15.72 -12.19
CA GLN A 74 -7.29 -15.03 -13.47
C GLN A 74 -6.17 -13.97 -13.46
N LEU A 75 -5.37 -13.95 -14.53
CA LEU A 75 -4.62 -12.76 -14.91
C LEU A 75 -5.50 -11.90 -15.82
N HIS A 76 -5.56 -10.62 -15.58
CA HIS A 76 -6.27 -9.63 -16.37
C HIS A 76 -5.32 -8.59 -16.96
N ILE A 77 -5.58 -8.18 -18.19
CA ILE A 77 -4.88 -7.09 -18.87
C ILE A 77 -5.92 -6.15 -19.46
N TYR A 78 -6.05 -4.98 -18.87
CA TYR A 78 -7.01 -3.96 -19.22
C TYR A 78 -6.37 -2.87 -20.09
N ASP A 79 -6.97 -2.58 -21.24
CA ASP A 79 -6.62 -1.48 -22.13
C ASP A 79 -7.57 -0.30 -21.89
N PRO A 80 -7.11 0.81 -21.28
CA PRO A 80 -7.95 1.98 -21.04
C PRO A 80 -8.37 2.73 -22.32
N ALA A 81 -7.63 2.60 -23.40
CA ALA A 81 -7.95 3.29 -24.65
C ALA A 81 -9.17 2.65 -25.35
N THR A 82 -9.25 1.33 -25.33
CA THR A 82 -10.35 0.58 -25.93
C THR A 82 -11.42 0.16 -24.93
N LYS A 83 -11.16 0.33 -23.62
CA LYS A 83 -12.04 -0.13 -22.53
C LYS A 83 -12.28 -1.64 -22.55
N THR A 84 -11.31 -2.42 -23.02
CA THR A 84 -11.38 -3.88 -23.09
C THR A 84 -10.46 -4.53 -22.06
N ASN A 85 -10.86 -5.70 -21.55
CA ASN A 85 -10.07 -6.49 -20.63
C ASN A 85 -9.87 -7.89 -21.18
N ARG A 86 -8.63 -8.29 -21.38
CA ARG A 86 -8.25 -9.66 -21.71
C ARG A 86 -8.01 -10.44 -20.43
N SER A 87 -8.44 -11.69 -20.38
CA SER A 87 -8.32 -12.53 -19.18
C SER A 87 -7.72 -13.87 -19.54
N PHE A 88 -6.80 -14.35 -18.70
CA PHE A 88 -6.11 -15.62 -18.86
C PHE A 88 -6.30 -16.44 -17.58
N PRO A 89 -6.96 -17.61 -17.66
CA PRO A 89 -7.12 -18.49 -16.50
C PRO A 89 -5.77 -19.06 -16.07
N THR A 90 -5.59 -19.22 -14.77
CA THR A 90 -4.41 -19.82 -14.17
C THR A 90 -4.78 -21.13 -13.44
N PRO A 91 -3.88 -22.11 -13.35
CA PRO A 91 -4.18 -23.42 -12.75
C PRO A 91 -4.45 -23.36 -11.24
N SER A 92 -3.88 -22.36 -10.56
CA SER A 92 -4.07 -22.10 -9.14
C SER A 92 -4.24 -20.60 -8.89
N ARG A 93 -4.38 -20.18 -7.64
CA ARG A 93 -4.39 -18.74 -7.28
C ARG A 93 -3.13 -18.06 -7.80
N VAL A 94 -3.31 -16.86 -8.36
CA VAL A 94 -2.22 -16.01 -8.86
C VAL A 94 -2.12 -14.77 -7.98
N GLY A 95 -1.03 -14.65 -7.22
CA GLY A 95 -0.86 -13.57 -6.23
C GLY A 95 -0.48 -12.23 -6.85
N THR A 96 0.37 -12.26 -7.86
CA THR A 96 0.88 -11.02 -8.50
C THR A 96 1.27 -11.23 -9.95
N VAL A 97 1.44 -10.11 -10.67
CA VAL A 97 1.94 -10.07 -12.04
C VAL A 97 2.90 -8.91 -12.25
N VAL A 98 4.02 -9.16 -12.91
CA VAL A 98 4.96 -8.13 -13.37
C VAL A 98 5.35 -8.36 -14.82
N PRO A 99 5.24 -7.36 -15.72
CA PRO A 99 5.67 -7.50 -17.10
C PRO A 99 7.17 -7.81 -17.23
N GLN A 100 7.50 -8.58 -18.25
CA GLN A 100 8.89 -8.93 -18.63
C GLN A 100 9.23 -8.36 -20.00
N THR A 101 8.49 -8.76 -21.01
CA THR A 101 8.61 -8.26 -22.39
C THR A 101 7.27 -7.74 -22.88
N ASP A 102 7.19 -7.35 -24.15
CA ASP A 102 5.91 -6.89 -24.76
C ASP A 102 4.86 -8.02 -24.87
N SER A 103 5.26 -9.28 -24.72
CA SER A 103 4.37 -10.45 -24.84
C SER A 103 4.49 -11.45 -23.71
N THR A 104 5.27 -11.16 -22.68
CA THR A 104 5.45 -12.03 -21.51
C THR A 104 5.39 -11.25 -20.21
N ALA A 105 4.88 -11.90 -19.16
CA ALA A 105 4.91 -11.42 -17.80
C ALA A 105 5.33 -12.54 -16.85
N VAL A 106 5.77 -12.19 -15.65
CA VAL A 106 6.02 -13.15 -14.57
C VAL A 106 4.83 -13.11 -13.62
N ILE A 107 4.36 -14.27 -13.21
CA ILE A 107 3.26 -14.47 -12.26
C ILE A 107 3.71 -15.39 -11.14
N ALA A 108 3.13 -15.20 -9.96
CA ALA A 108 3.33 -16.08 -8.81
C ALA A 108 2.06 -16.93 -8.59
N LEU A 109 2.20 -18.24 -8.78
CA LEU A 109 1.17 -19.25 -8.50
C LEU A 109 1.46 -19.94 -7.16
N GLU A 110 0.53 -20.75 -6.63
CA GLU A 110 0.68 -21.37 -5.31
C GLU A 110 1.95 -22.22 -5.16
N ASP A 111 2.43 -22.82 -6.24
CA ASP A 111 3.55 -23.78 -6.25
C ASP A 111 4.85 -23.23 -6.87
N GLY A 112 4.88 -21.94 -7.20
CA GLY A 112 6.08 -21.34 -7.79
C GLY A 112 5.85 -20.11 -8.63
N ILE A 113 6.92 -19.70 -9.29
CA ILE A 113 6.98 -18.53 -10.17
C ILE A 113 7.03 -18.96 -11.62
N TYR A 114 6.18 -18.37 -12.45
CA TYR A 114 6.01 -18.75 -13.85
C TYR A 114 6.14 -17.55 -14.78
N ILE A 115 6.59 -17.81 -16.00
CA ILE A 115 6.49 -16.86 -17.12
C ILE A 115 5.19 -17.20 -17.87
N ILE A 116 4.32 -16.20 -18.06
CA ILE A 116 3.10 -16.32 -18.86
C ILE A 116 3.24 -15.55 -20.17
N ASN A 117 2.82 -16.16 -21.26
CA ASN A 117 2.64 -15.46 -22.53
C ASN A 117 1.32 -14.70 -22.50
N THR A 118 1.36 -13.36 -22.60
CA THR A 118 0.20 -12.46 -22.46
C THR A 118 -0.66 -12.37 -23.73
N GLN A 119 -0.34 -13.14 -24.78
CA GLN A 119 -1.14 -13.25 -26.00
C GLN A 119 -1.98 -14.52 -26.03
N ASN A 120 -1.49 -15.64 -25.47
CA ASN A 120 -2.16 -16.95 -25.55
C ASN A 120 -2.35 -17.65 -24.20
N GLY A 121 -1.80 -17.10 -23.08
CA GLY A 121 -1.97 -17.64 -21.74
C GLY A 121 -1.06 -18.84 -21.41
N ASN A 122 -0.16 -19.27 -22.30
CA ASN A 122 0.76 -20.36 -22.01
C ASN A 122 1.73 -19.99 -20.90
N ILE A 123 1.94 -20.89 -19.93
CA ILE A 123 2.84 -20.69 -18.79
C ILE A 123 4.04 -21.62 -18.87
N THR A 124 5.19 -21.14 -18.37
CA THR A 124 6.42 -21.92 -18.22
C THR A 124 7.00 -21.67 -16.84
N LEU A 125 7.36 -22.74 -16.13
CA LEU A 125 7.96 -22.65 -14.80
C LEU A 125 9.31 -21.92 -14.87
N LEU A 126 9.50 -20.95 -13.98
CA LEU A 126 10.76 -20.23 -13.78
C LEU A 126 11.47 -20.68 -12.50
N SER A 127 10.73 -20.85 -11.38
CA SER A 127 11.31 -21.22 -10.09
C SER A 127 10.29 -21.96 -9.22
N GLU A 128 10.70 -23.09 -8.65
CA GLU A 128 9.92 -23.85 -7.66
C GLU A 128 10.18 -23.30 -6.26
N VAL A 129 9.40 -22.33 -5.83
CA VAL A 129 9.48 -21.76 -4.49
C VAL A 129 8.19 -22.04 -3.74
N GLU A 130 8.31 -22.49 -2.49
CA GLU A 130 7.21 -22.97 -1.62
C GLU A 130 6.37 -24.15 -2.19
N LYS A 131 6.84 -24.86 -3.19
CA LYS A 131 6.13 -25.95 -3.83
C LYS A 131 5.58 -27.00 -2.84
N GLU A 132 6.34 -27.30 -1.79
CA GLU A 132 5.95 -28.27 -0.76
C GLU A 132 5.10 -27.63 0.36
N MET A 133 4.91 -26.31 0.35
CA MET A 133 4.13 -25.56 1.35
C MET A 133 2.69 -25.38 0.89
N THR A 134 1.96 -26.50 0.71
CA THR A 134 0.60 -26.53 0.14
C THR A 134 -0.47 -25.76 0.91
N VAL A 135 -0.13 -25.27 2.10
CA VAL A 135 -0.99 -24.43 2.94
C VAL A 135 -0.74 -22.94 2.75
N ASN A 136 0.23 -22.57 1.90
CA ASN A 136 0.55 -21.20 1.56
C ASN A 136 0.10 -20.86 0.13
N ARG A 137 0.01 -19.57 -0.14
CA ARG A 137 -0.09 -18.97 -1.47
C ARG A 137 0.81 -17.74 -1.54
N PHE A 138 1.21 -17.35 -2.74
CA PHE A 138 1.79 -16.02 -2.94
C PHE A 138 0.72 -14.94 -2.86
N ASN A 139 1.15 -13.74 -2.49
CA ASN A 139 0.33 -12.53 -2.42
C ASN A 139 0.99 -11.42 -3.26
N ASP A 140 1.20 -10.23 -2.72
CA ASP A 140 1.74 -9.10 -3.49
C ASP A 140 3.22 -9.30 -3.86
N GLY A 141 3.61 -8.68 -4.96
CA GLY A 141 4.99 -8.69 -5.47
C GLY A 141 5.23 -7.61 -6.51
N LYS A 142 6.47 -7.11 -6.53
CA LYS A 142 6.96 -6.13 -7.51
C LYS A 142 8.42 -6.37 -7.84
N CYS A 143 8.91 -5.77 -8.93
CA CYS A 143 10.32 -5.81 -9.25
C CYS A 143 11.09 -4.70 -8.55
N ASP A 144 12.26 -5.07 -8.04
CA ASP A 144 13.23 -4.13 -7.52
C ASP A 144 13.90 -3.31 -8.65
N PRO A 145 14.68 -2.28 -8.32
CA PRO A 145 15.41 -1.48 -9.32
C PRO A 145 16.38 -2.28 -10.22
N ASN A 146 16.76 -3.50 -9.81
CA ASN A 146 17.64 -4.39 -10.58
C ASN A 146 16.87 -5.38 -11.47
N GLY A 147 15.52 -5.33 -11.44
CA GLY A 147 14.67 -6.21 -12.23
C GLY A 147 14.48 -7.61 -11.63
N ASN A 148 14.82 -7.84 -10.36
CA ASN A 148 14.44 -9.06 -9.66
C ASN A 148 13.01 -8.95 -9.18
N LEU A 149 12.24 -10.04 -9.27
CA LEU A 149 10.92 -10.10 -8.62
C LEU A 149 11.10 -10.28 -7.11
N TRP A 150 10.49 -9.40 -6.34
CA TRP A 150 10.24 -9.60 -4.91
C TRP A 150 8.77 -9.95 -4.74
N VAL A 151 8.51 -11.07 -4.08
CA VAL A 151 7.15 -11.58 -3.89
C VAL A 151 7.04 -12.23 -2.53
N GLY A 152 5.92 -11.97 -1.86
CA GLY A 152 5.68 -12.54 -0.56
C GLY A 152 4.61 -13.62 -0.58
N SER A 153 4.69 -14.53 0.37
CA SER A 153 3.71 -15.56 0.62
C SER A 153 2.93 -15.31 1.91
N MET A 154 1.83 -16.04 2.07
CA MET A 154 1.01 -16.07 3.26
C MET A 154 0.33 -17.43 3.41
N HIS A 155 -0.05 -17.79 4.63
CA HIS A 155 -0.86 -18.98 4.87
C HIS A 155 -2.32 -18.75 4.41
N LEU A 156 -2.95 -19.77 3.85
CA LEU A 156 -4.33 -19.70 3.35
C LEU A 156 -5.34 -19.30 4.44
N ASP A 157 -5.15 -19.78 5.66
CA ASP A 157 -5.97 -19.40 6.82
C ASP A 157 -5.39 -18.18 7.58
N GLN A 158 -4.48 -17.42 6.97
CA GLN A 158 -3.84 -16.24 7.56
C GLN A 158 -3.13 -16.53 8.90
N THR A 159 -2.64 -17.76 9.09
CA THR A 159 -1.89 -18.13 10.29
C THR A 159 -0.61 -17.28 10.38
N ALA A 160 -0.40 -16.68 11.56
CA ALA A 160 0.69 -15.74 11.78
C ALA A 160 2.07 -16.37 11.56
N HIS A 161 2.97 -15.61 10.92
CA HIS A 161 4.38 -15.94 10.72
C HIS A 161 4.67 -17.18 9.86
N MET A 162 3.74 -17.58 9.00
CA MET A 162 3.89 -18.75 8.11
C MET A 162 4.35 -18.39 6.70
N GLY A 163 4.35 -17.12 6.32
CA GLY A 163 4.81 -16.62 5.04
C GLY A 163 6.23 -16.08 5.09
N SER A 164 6.76 -15.73 3.92
CA SER A 164 8.08 -15.13 3.72
C SER A 164 8.09 -14.23 2.49
N VAL A 165 9.06 -13.31 2.38
CA VAL A 165 9.33 -12.56 1.15
C VAL A 165 10.55 -13.12 0.46
N TYR A 166 10.44 -13.39 -0.83
CA TYR A 166 11.49 -13.93 -1.67
C TYR A 166 11.90 -12.94 -2.76
N LYS A 167 13.19 -12.94 -3.09
CA LYS A 167 13.76 -12.31 -4.28
C LYS A 167 14.08 -13.38 -5.31
N ILE A 168 13.54 -13.25 -6.53
CA ILE A 168 13.74 -14.17 -7.64
C ILE A 168 14.46 -13.44 -8.78
N SER A 169 15.62 -13.97 -9.19
CA SER A 169 16.40 -13.43 -10.30
C SER A 169 15.84 -13.83 -11.66
N GLU A 170 16.38 -13.25 -12.74
CA GLU A 170 16.03 -13.60 -14.12
C GLU A 170 16.29 -15.07 -14.46
N THR A 171 17.19 -15.74 -13.74
CA THR A 171 17.51 -17.15 -13.92
C THR A 171 16.70 -18.08 -13.02
N GLY A 172 15.76 -17.55 -12.24
CA GLY A 172 14.95 -18.32 -11.28
C GLY A 172 15.66 -18.59 -9.94
N THR A 173 16.86 -18.03 -9.71
CA THR A 173 17.51 -18.15 -8.40
C THR A 173 16.71 -17.43 -7.33
N THR A 174 16.30 -18.15 -6.29
CA THR A 174 15.49 -17.67 -5.19
C THR A 174 16.34 -17.39 -3.94
N THR A 175 16.09 -16.25 -3.31
CA THR A 175 16.68 -15.85 -2.02
C THR A 175 15.58 -15.39 -1.09
N LYS A 176 15.50 -15.95 0.12
CA LYS A 176 14.59 -15.46 1.17
C LYS A 176 15.13 -14.14 1.73
N MET A 177 14.32 -13.10 1.72
CA MET A 177 14.67 -11.74 2.14
C MET A 177 14.07 -11.36 3.50
N ILE A 178 12.81 -11.74 3.75
CA ILE A 178 12.13 -11.52 5.03
C ILE A 178 11.46 -12.84 5.40
N ASP A 179 11.57 -13.24 6.66
CA ASP A 179 10.95 -14.45 7.22
C ASP A 179 9.83 -14.11 8.19
N SER A 180 9.02 -15.10 8.55
CA SER A 180 7.99 -14.98 9.59
C SER A 180 6.95 -13.89 9.28
N VAL A 181 6.52 -13.79 8.03
CA VAL A 181 5.50 -12.88 7.53
C VAL A 181 4.11 -13.49 7.75
N THR A 182 3.11 -12.67 8.04
CA THR A 182 1.72 -13.13 8.19
C THR A 182 0.92 -12.96 6.92
N ILE A 183 0.78 -11.73 6.41
CA ILE A 183 0.11 -11.40 5.14
C ILE A 183 0.99 -10.40 4.40
N SER A 184 1.84 -10.93 3.50
CA SER A 184 2.75 -10.10 2.72
C SER A 184 1.97 -9.23 1.75
N ASN A 185 2.18 -7.93 1.85
CA ASN A 185 1.53 -6.92 1.01
C ASN A 185 2.53 -5.84 0.58
N GLY A 186 2.06 -4.74 0.09
CA GLY A 186 2.70 -3.53 -0.41
C GLY A 186 4.22 -3.51 -0.43
N LEU A 187 4.83 -3.50 -1.62
CA LEU A 187 6.27 -3.42 -1.83
C LEU A 187 6.59 -2.26 -2.78
N VAL A 188 7.45 -1.33 -2.37
CA VAL A 188 7.93 -0.27 -3.28
C VAL A 188 9.34 0.16 -2.91
N TRP A 189 10.06 0.74 -3.89
CA TRP A 189 11.39 1.35 -3.72
C TRP A 189 11.33 2.83 -4.04
N THR A 190 12.10 3.63 -3.32
CA THR A 190 12.32 5.04 -3.65
C THR A 190 12.95 5.19 -5.03
N LYS A 191 12.73 6.36 -5.67
CA LYS A 191 13.24 6.67 -7.00
C LYS A 191 14.77 6.59 -7.10
N ASP A 192 15.47 6.94 -6.02
CA ASP A 192 16.93 6.87 -5.91
C ASP A 192 17.44 5.45 -5.60
N ALA A 193 16.53 4.49 -5.42
CA ALA A 193 16.84 3.10 -5.10
C ALA A 193 17.67 2.93 -3.81
N THR A 194 17.42 3.74 -2.79
CA THR A 194 18.11 3.66 -1.49
C THR A 194 17.24 3.12 -0.37
N THR A 195 15.91 3.16 -0.52
CA THR A 195 14.96 2.70 0.50
C THR A 195 13.92 1.76 -0.11
N PHE A 196 13.66 0.68 0.59
CA PHE A 196 12.58 -0.27 0.34
C PHE A 196 11.51 -0.12 1.41
N TYR A 197 10.25 0.01 1.02
CA TYR A 197 9.08 0.01 1.90
C TYR A 197 8.29 -1.27 1.73
N TYR A 198 7.80 -1.81 2.86
CA TYR A 198 7.13 -3.10 2.91
C TYR A 198 5.99 -3.11 3.94
N ILE A 199 4.94 -3.87 3.63
CA ILE A 199 3.77 -4.09 4.49
C ILE A 199 3.62 -5.57 4.82
N ASP A 200 3.56 -5.91 6.11
CA ASP A 200 2.90 -7.11 6.63
C ASP A 200 1.59 -6.64 7.29
N THR A 201 0.46 -6.87 6.62
CA THR A 201 -0.84 -6.25 6.92
C THR A 201 -1.23 -6.27 8.38
N PRO A 202 -1.17 -7.42 9.14
CA PRO A 202 -1.62 -7.45 10.52
C PRO A 202 -0.80 -6.61 11.48
N THR A 203 0.38 -6.16 11.05
CA THR A 203 1.21 -5.25 11.88
C THR A 203 0.66 -3.83 11.92
N GLY A 204 -0.21 -3.45 10.96
CA GLY A 204 -0.67 -2.08 10.79
C GLY A 204 0.46 -1.10 10.44
N LYS A 205 1.58 -1.57 9.90
CA LYS A 205 2.78 -0.75 9.70
C LYS A 205 3.29 -0.81 8.26
N ILE A 206 3.90 0.29 7.85
CA ILE A 206 4.81 0.30 6.70
C ILE A 206 6.22 0.33 7.27
N GLN A 207 6.97 -0.75 7.03
CA GLN A 207 8.38 -0.82 7.39
C GLN A 207 9.24 -0.23 6.27
N ALA A 208 10.32 0.44 6.65
CA ALA A 208 11.36 0.92 5.75
C ALA A 208 12.65 0.17 6.01
N TYR A 209 13.36 -0.15 4.94
CA TYR A 209 14.69 -0.76 4.97
C TYR A 209 15.64 0.07 4.11
N ASP A 210 16.91 0.14 4.50
CA ASP A 210 17.95 0.60 3.60
C ASP A 210 18.13 -0.46 2.51
N TYR A 211 18.12 -0.03 1.25
CA TYR A 211 18.28 -0.91 0.09
C TYR A 211 19.64 -0.67 -0.57
N ASP A 212 20.41 -1.72 -0.69
CA ASP A 212 21.65 -1.72 -1.46
C ASP A 212 21.38 -2.18 -2.90
N SER A 213 21.40 -1.26 -3.84
CA SER A 213 21.16 -1.55 -5.26
C SER A 213 22.29 -2.32 -5.95
N GLN A 214 23.47 -2.46 -5.36
CA GLN A 214 24.57 -3.25 -5.95
C GLN A 214 24.37 -4.74 -5.66
N THR A 215 23.88 -5.06 -4.48
CA THR A 215 23.68 -6.46 -4.03
C THR A 215 22.20 -6.87 -4.04
N ALA A 216 21.28 -5.93 -4.22
CA ALA A 216 19.83 -6.11 -4.06
C ALA A 216 19.49 -6.73 -2.69
N THR A 217 20.04 -6.17 -1.62
CA THR A 217 19.81 -6.58 -0.23
C THR A 217 19.22 -5.46 0.60
N ILE A 218 18.62 -5.82 1.73
CA ILE A 218 17.99 -4.90 2.67
C ILE A 218 18.64 -4.99 4.06
N SER A 219 18.61 -3.88 4.78
CA SER A 219 19.11 -3.78 6.16
C SER A 219 18.41 -2.65 6.92
N ASN A 220 18.71 -2.50 8.20
CA ASN A 220 18.26 -1.36 9.04
C ASN A 220 16.73 -1.17 9.03
N GLU A 221 15.98 -2.23 9.38
CA GLU A 221 14.52 -2.18 9.51
C GLU A 221 14.08 -1.09 10.48
N ARG A 222 13.07 -0.31 10.08
CA ARG A 222 12.45 0.74 10.91
C ARG A 222 11.01 0.99 10.48
N THR A 223 10.14 1.37 11.41
CA THR A 223 8.77 1.76 11.09
C THR A 223 8.76 3.16 10.47
N ALA A 224 8.23 3.28 9.26
CA ALA A 224 8.02 4.56 8.56
C ALA A 224 6.63 5.14 8.85
N VAL A 225 5.58 4.30 8.83
CA VAL A 225 4.19 4.71 9.06
C VAL A 225 3.51 3.69 9.95
N THR A 226 2.66 4.15 10.87
CA THR A 226 1.69 3.30 11.59
C THR A 226 0.28 3.70 11.16
N ILE A 227 -0.50 2.73 10.72
CA ILE A 227 -1.86 2.90 10.20
C ILE A 227 -2.83 2.35 11.23
N SER A 228 -3.78 3.19 11.68
CA SER A 228 -4.82 2.78 12.62
C SER A 228 -5.83 1.86 11.93
N GLU A 229 -6.24 0.80 12.60
CA GLU A 229 -7.33 -0.10 12.14
C GLU A 229 -8.65 0.63 11.90
N GLU A 230 -8.86 1.79 12.54
CA GLU A 230 -10.04 2.64 12.35
C GLU A 230 -10.20 3.16 10.92
N ILE A 231 -9.10 3.29 10.17
CA ILE A 231 -9.14 3.74 8.77
C ILE A 231 -9.04 2.59 7.78
N GLY A 232 -8.82 1.35 8.26
CA GLY A 232 -8.66 0.13 7.46
C GLY A 232 -7.28 -0.51 7.63
N PHE A 233 -7.09 -1.66 7.01
CA PHE A 233 -5.84 -2.41 7.08
C PHE A 233 -4.98 -2.11 5.84
N PRO A 234 -3.66 -1.86 5.99
CA PRO A 234 -2.80 -1.57 4.85
C PRO A 234 -2.64 -2.81 3.95
N ASP A 235 -2.79 -2.60 2.65
CA ASP A 235 -2.77 -3.64 1.62
C ASP A 235 -1.71 -3.31 0.55
N GLY A 236 -2.01 -3.39 -0.72
CA GLY A 236 -1.09 -3.07 -1.80
C GLY A 236 -0.66 -1.59 -1.82
N MET A 237 0.55 -1.31 -2.28
CA MET A 237 1.16 0.01 -2.20
C MET A 237 1.78 0.47 -3.52
N ALA A 238 1.66 1.76 -3.82
CA ALA A 238 2.40 2.47 -4.87
C ALA A 238 3.20 3.63 -4.28
N ILE A 239 4.13 4.19 -5.07
CA ILE A 239 4.92 5.36 -4.69
C ILE A 239 4.79 6.44 -5.77
N ASP A 240 4.74 7.71 -5.37
CA ASP A 240 4.68 8.82 -6.31
C ASP A 240 6.06 9.46 -6.55
N ALA A 241 6.10 10.47 -7.44
CA ALA A 241 7.34 11.15 -7.82
C ALA A 241 7.95 12.03 -6.71
N GLU A 242 7.21 12.23 -5.61
CA GLU A 242 7.63 12.94 -4.40
C GLU A 242 8.05 11.96 -3.29
N ASP A 243 8.16 10.66 -3.62
CA ASP A 243 8.43 9.54 -2.70
C ASP A 243 7.37 9.39 -1.58
N MET A 244 6.12 9.83 -1.82
CA MET A 244 5.01 9.57 -0.92
C MET A 244 4.36 8.21 -1.26
N LEU A 245 3.86 7.53 -0.22
CA LEU A 245 3.32 6.18 -0.30
C LEU A 245 1.81 6.21 -0.46
N TRP A 246 1.28 5.51 -1.46
CA TRP A 246 -0.14 5.34 -1.73
C TRP A 246 -0.55 3.92 -1.39
N VAL A 247 -1.43 3.75 -0.41
CA VAL A 247 -1.76 2.45 0.20
C VAL A 247 -3.25 2.16 0.06
N GLY A 248 -3.58 1.02 -0.54
CA GLY A 248 -4.93 0.46 -0.50
C GLY A 248 -5.29 0.13 0.95
N LEU A 249 -6.52 0.43 1.35
CA LEU A 249 -7.01 0.16 2.69
C LEU A 249 -8.13 -0.89 2.64
N TRP A 250 -7.80 -2.14 2.99
CA TRP A 250 -8.81 -3.17 3.21
C TRP A 250 -9.75 -2.75 4.34
N ASN A 251 -11.05 -2.89 4.16
CA ASN A 251 -12.12 -2.36 5.02
C ASN A 251 -12.13 -0.82 5.17
N GLY A 252 -11.30 -0.09 4.40
CA GLY A 252 -11.12 1.36 4.57
C GLY A 252 -11.82 2.21 3.50
N ASN A 253 -12.37 1.62 2.45
CA ASN A 253 -13.04 2.35 1.34
C ASN A 253 -12.17 3.42 0.67
N ALA A 254 -10.86 3.29 0.71
CA ALA A 254 -9.96 4.34 0.27
C ALA A 254 -8.58 3.83 -0.17
N VAL A 255 -7.90 4.66 -0.95
CA VAL A 255 -6.44 4.68 -1.03
C VAL A 255 -5.95 5.89 -0.26
N ALA A 256 -5.04 5.70 0.69
CA ALA A 256 -4.47 6.78 1.49
C ALA A 256 -3.03 7.11 1.05
N ARG A 257 -2.68 8.40 1.07
CA ARG A 257 -1.34 8.91 0.79
C ARG A 257 -0.63 9.25 2.08
N PHE A 258 0.55 8.69 2.30
CA PHE A 258 1.35 8.90 3.51
C PHE A 258 2.71 9.53 3.18
N ASN A 259 3.19 10.36 4.11
CA ASN A 259 4.58 10.83 4.11
C ASN A 259 5.43 9.84 4.95
N PRO A 260 6.31 9.05 4.32
CA PRO A 260 7.11 8.07 5.07
C PRO A 260 8.17 8.66 6.00
N LYS A 261 8.46 9.97 5.86
CA LYS A 261 9.43 10.67 6.72
C LYS A 261 8.80 11.16 8.03
N THR A 262 7.50 11.50 8.00
CA THR A 262 6.77 11.98 9.19
C THR A 262 5.80 10.95 9.76
N GLY A 263 5.44 9.92 8.98
CA GLY A 263 4.42 8.93 9.31
C GLY A 263 2.98 9.42 9.12
N GLU A 264 2.78 10.66 8.66
CA GLU A 264 1.47 11.30 8.59
C GLU A 264 0.72 10.95 7.30
N MET A 265 -0.59 10.78 7.41
CA MET A 265 -1.50 10.73 6.26
C MET A 265 -1.69 12.14 5.70
N ILE A 266 -1.37 12.31 4.41
CA ILE A 266 -1.45 13.60 3.71
C ILE A 266 -2.86 13.80 3.11
N SER A 267 -3.40 12.75 2.48
CA SER A 267 -4.68 12.77 1.80
C SER A 267 -5.21 11.35 1.59
N LYS A 268 -6.48 11.24 1.21
CA LYS A 268 -7.07 9.97 0.79
C LYS A 268 -7.97 10.16 -0.44
N ILE A 269 -8.09 9.09 -1.22
CA ILE A 269 -9.04 8.94 -2.32
C ILE A 269 -10.14 8.00 -1.85
N GLU A 270 -11.38 8.47 -1.82
CA GLU A 270 -12.54 7.64 -1.53
C GLU A 270 -12.85 6.73 -2.72
N VAL A 271 -13.04 5.45 -2.47
CA VAL A 271 -13.37 4.43 -3.47
C VAL A 271 -14.73 3.83 -3.12
N PRO A 272 -15.68 3.74 -4.09
CA PRO A 272 -16.99 3.16 -3.82
C PRO A 272 -16.96 1.62 -3.79
N ALA A 273 -16.03 1.08 -3.00
CA ALA A 273 -15.85 -0.34 -2.70
C ALA A 273 -15.38 -0.49 -1.26
N HIS A 274 -15.78 -1.57 -0.58
CA HIS A 274 -15.42 -1.80 0.82
C HIS A 274 -13.94 -2.15 0.95
N ASN A 275 -13.51 -3.18 0.23
CA ASN A 275 -12.14 -3.68 0.25
C ASN A 275 -11.35 -3.09 -0.91
N VAL A 276 -10.53 -2.09 -0.61
CA VAL A 276 -9.59 -1.51 -1.57
C VAL A 276 -8.26 -2.21 -1.37
N THR A 277 -7.77 -2.87 -2.42
CA THR A 277 -6.66 -3.80 -2.35
C THR A 277 -5.35 -3.15 -2.79
N ALA A 278 -5.17 -2.88 -4.07
CA ALA A 278 -3.93 -2.32 -4.57
C ALA A 278 -4.15 -1.12 -5.49
N CYS A 279 -3.07 -0.42 -5.80
CA CYS A 279 -3.11 0.68 -6.75
C CYS A 279 -1.81 0.80 -7.54
N ALA A 280 -1.89 1.39 -8.75
CA ALA A 280 -0.73 1.73 -9.54
C ALA A 280 -0.96 3.02 -10.34
N PHE A 281 0.07 3.85 -10.41
CA PHE A 281 0.07 5.01 -11.29
C PHE A 281 0.18 4.59 -12.74
N GLY A 282 -0.69 5.17 -13.59
CA GLY A 282 -0.76 4.84 -15.00
C GLY A 282 -1.19 6.04 -15.85
N GLY A 283 -1.50 5.75 -17.12
CA GLY A 283 -1.66 6.75 -18.17
C GLY A 283 -0.32 7.20 -18.76
N GLU A 284 -0.38 7.90 -19.87
CA GLU A 284 0.82 8.37 -20.62
C GLU A 284 1.78 9.16 -19.72
N ASN A 285 1.23 9.99 -18.82
CA ASN A 285 1.98 10.86 -17.91
C ASN A 285 2.14 10.33 -16.50
N LEU A 286 1.66 9.10 -16.19
CA LEU A 286 1.59 8.54 -14.85
C LEU A 286 0.82 9.44 -13.85
N ASP A 287 -0.21 10.12 -14.32
CA ASP A 287 -1.02 11.08 -13.57
C ASP A 287 -2.41 10.55 -13.17
N LYS A 288 -2.68 9.29 -13.49
CA LYS A 288 -3.87 8.55 -13.07
C LYS A 288 -3.47 7.47 -12.07
N LEU A 289 -4.30 7.26 -11.07
CA LEU A 289 -4.14 6.14 -10.13
C LEU A 289 -5.23 5.12 -10.42
N TYR A 290 -4.85 3.96 -10.95
CA TYR A 290 -5.74 2.80 -11.13
C TYR A 290 -5.78 2.01 -9.84
N ILE A 291 -6.98 1.52 -9.46
CA ILE A 291 -7.24 0.95 -8.14
C ILE A 291 -7.98 -0.37 -8.31
N THR A 292 -7.48 -1.43 -7.72
CA THR A 292 -8.14 -2.73 -7.62
C THR A 292 -8.96 -2.83 -6.34
N THR A 293 -10.00 -3.66 -6.37
CA THR A 293 -10.89 -3.89 -5.24
C THR A 293 -11.33 -5.35 -5.18
N ALA A 294 -11.78 -5.80 -4.00
CA ALA A 294 -12.28 -7.15 -3.79
C ALA A 294 -13.77 -7.17 -3.47
N SER A 295 -14.43 -8.29 -3.83
CA SER A 295 -15.82 -8.57 -3.47
C SER A 295 -15.97 -9.73 -2.48
N VAL A 296 -14.87 -10.38 -2.07
CA VAL A 296 -14.86 -11.39 -1.00
C VAL A 296 -15.01 -10.75 0.38
N ASP A 297 -15.34 -11.55 1.36
CA ASP A 297 -15.39 -11.21 2.79
C ASP A 297 -16.31 -10.02 3.11
N MET A 298 -17.31 -9.79 2.25
CA MET A 298 -18.35 -8.78 2.45
C MET A 298 -19.64 -9.42 2.97
N THR A 299 -20.21 -8.80 3.99
CA THR A 299 -21.56 -9.12 4.46
C THR A 299 -22.61 -8.81 3.38
N GLN A 300 -23.84 -9.30 3.56
CA GLN A 300 -24.92 -8.98 2.63
C GLN A 300 -25.24 -7.47 2.60
N GLU A 301 -25.13 -6.80 3.74
CA GLU A 301 -25.33 -5.35 3.86
C GLU A 301 -24.25 -4.57 3.10
N GLU A 302 -22.98 -4.94 3.30
CA GLU A 302 -21.85 -4.34 2.58
C GLU A 302 -21.94 -4.59 1.07
N SER A 303 -22.32 -5.79 0.65
CA SER A 303 -22.53 -6.11 -0.76
C SER A 303 -23.66 -5.27 -1.40
N ALA A 304 -24.70 -4.96 -0.64
CA ALA A 304 -25.78 -4.06 -1.10
C ALA A 304 -25.31 -2.60 -1.15
N LYS A 305 -24.48 -2.17 -0.18
CA LYS A 305 -23.93 -0.82 -0.10
C LYS A 305 -22.86 -0.56 -1.17
N TYR A 306 -22.05 -1.59 -1.51
CA TYR A 306 -20.94 -1.49 -2.45
C TYR A 306 -21.12 -2.41 -3.67
N PRO A 307 -22.13 -2.20 -4.52
CA PRO A 307 -22.47 -3.11 -5.63
C PRO A 307 -21.41 -3.16 -6.74
N LEU A 308 -20.43 -2.26 -6.70
CA LEU A 308 -19.30 -2.20 -7.64
C LEU A 308 -18.00 -2.79 -7.07
N ALA A 309 -18.02 -3.38 -5.87
CA ALA A 309 -16.86 -4.07 -5.30
C ALA A 309 -16.37 -5.18 -6.24
N GLY A 310 -15.04 -5.32 -6.36
CA GLY A 310 -14.39 -6.20 -7.33
C GLY A 310 -14.18 -5.57 -8.72
N SER A 311 -14.59 -4.31 -8.93
CA SER A 311 -14.34 -3.57 -10.19
C SER A 311 -13.02 -2.79 -10.11
N LEU A 312 -12.55 -2.30 -11.29
CA LEU A 312 -11.44 -1.36 -11.35
C LEU A 312 -11.97 0.08 -11.24
N PHE A 313 -11.25 0.87 -10.48
CA PHE A 313 -11.50 2.30 -10.33
C PHE A 313 -10.29 3.12 -10.77
N VAL A 314 -10.52 4.40 -11.05
CA VAL A 314 -9.46 5.36 -11.41
C VAL A 314 -9.70 6.70 -10.73
N ALA A 315 -8.62 7.37 -10.36
CA ALA A 315 -8.63 8.73 -9.85
C ALA A 315 -7.51 9.56 -10.48
N VAL A 316 -7.63 10.89 -10.41
CA VAL A 316 -6.56 11.84 -10.77
C VAL A 316 -6.08 12.51 -9.47
N PRO A 317 -4.99 12.04 -8.87
CA PRO A 317 -4.58 12.45 -7.52
C PRO A 317 -3.89 13.82 -7.45
N GLY A 318 -3.65 14.46 -8.59
CA GLY A 318 -2.94 15.76 -8.66
C GLY A 318 -1.42 15.67 -8.57
N VAL A 319 -0.87 14.46 -8.44
CA VAL A 319 0.57 14.16 -8.47
C VAL A 319 0.85 13.04 -9.48
N LYS A 320 2.09 12.89 -9.87
CA LYS A 320 2.52 11.83 -10.79
C LYS A 320 3.18 10.69 -10.05
N GLY A 321 3.01 9.48 -10.57
CA GLY A 321 3.76 8.31 -10.12
C GLY A 321 5.16 8.21 -10.72
N VAL A 322 5.83 7.12 -10.37
CA VAL A 322 7.09 6.69 -10.99
C VAL A 322 6.86 5.47 -11.87
N ARG A 323 7.72 5.24 -12.85
CA ARG A 323 7.67 4.01 -13.66
C ARG A 323 8.02 2.81 -12.79
N SER A 324 7.17 1.80 -12.81
CA SER A 324 7.45 0.52 -12.17
C SER A 324 8.54 -0.24 -12.93
N ASN A 325 9.36 -1.00 -12.21
CA ASN A 325 10.41 -1.82 -12.80
C ASN A 325 9.79 -3.10 -13.39
N PHE A 326 10.29 -3.53 -14.54
CA PHE A 326 9.92 -4.79 -15.17
C PHE A 326 10.87 -5.91 -14.73
N PHE A 327 10.42 -7.14 -14.83
CA PHE A 327 11.28 -8.31 -14.58
C PHE A 327 12.39 -8.37 -15.63
N SER A 328 13.62 -8.66 -15.19
CA SER A 328 14.84 -8.69 -16.02
C SER A 328 15.18 -7.40 -16.75
N SER A 329 14.56 -6.27 -16.39
CA SER A 329 14.95 -4.98 -16.94
C SER A 329 16.18 -4.46 -16.22
N LYS A 330 17.36 -4.70 -16.79
CA LYS A 330 18.57 -4.00 -16.34
C LYS A 330 18.48 -2.52 -16.78
N LYS A 331 18.71 -1.61 -15.83
CA LYS A 331 18.85 -0.18 -16.12
C LYS A 331 20.15 0.09 -16.87
#